data_2a00e2582e2a2486b70397c6c03fd21b
#
_entry.id   2a00e2582e2a2486b70397c6c03fd21b
#
_cell.length_a   1.000
_cell.length_b   1.000
_cell.length_c   1.000
_cell.angle_alpha   90.00
_cell.angle_beta   90.00
_cell.angle_gamma   90.00
#
_symmetry.space_group_name_H-M   'P 1'
#
loop_
_entity.id
_entity.type
_entity.pdbx_description
1 polymer ?
#
loop_
_entity_poly.entity_id
_entity_poly.type
_entity_poly.pdbx_seq_one_letter_code
_entity_poly.pdbx_strand_id
1 'polypeptide(L)'
;LLGDAAGMAKPTTGGGIGPGFKQIKGILQPLSKAISADELSEKNLKKITSKHFQSMKKDQDKARMLRNLLVSDVEDKELDKHFENFARPDVLELINEIGDIEKPVPLGLALLKKVPAFRKLALKAGTRLLFR
;
A
#
# COMPACT_ATOMS: atom_id res chain seq x y z
N LEU A 1 -13.10 13.32 -6.54
CA LEU A 1 -13.26 11.89 -6.32
C LEU A 1 -12.62 11.48 -5.00
N LEU A 2 -13.20 10.49 -4.32
CA LEU A 2 -12.74 9.93 -3.04
C LEU A 2 -12.82 8.40 -3.07
N GLY A 3 -12.05 7.76 -2.19
CA GLY A 3 -12.08 6.31 -2.04
C GLY A 3 -11.72 5.57 -3.33
N ASP A 4 -12.47 4.53 -3.64
CA ASP A 4 -12.25 3.67 -4.80
C ASP A 4 -12.42 4.44 -6.13
N ALA A 5 -13.35 5.40 -6.18
CA ALA A 5 -13.53 6.28 -7.33
C ALA A 5 -12.28 7.15 -7.63
N ALA A 6 -11.43 7.41 -6.62
CA ALA A 6 -10.14 8.08 -6.76
C ALA A 6 -8.97 7.11 -6.95
N GLY A 7 -9.23 5.82 -7.15
CA GLY A 7 -8.20 4.78 -7.28
C GLY A 7 -7.45 4.49 -5.98
N MET A 8 -8.10 4.73 -4.82
CA MET A 8 -7.46 4.63 -3.50
C MET A 8 -7.73 3.31 -2.76
N ALA A 9 -8.19 2.29 -3.45
CA ALA A 9 -8.23 0.93 -2.88
C ALA A 9 -6.82 0.41 -2.58
N LYS A 10 -6.68 -0.38 -1.50
CA LYS A 10 -5.39 -0.99 -1.13
C LYS A 10 -4.93 -1.98 -2.21
N PRO A 11 -3.73 -1.82 -2.76
CA PRO A 11 -3.24 -2.68 -3.85
C PRO A 11 -3.04 -4.14 -3.45
N THR A 12 -2.89 -4.42 -2.14
CA THR A 12 -2.63 -5.76 -1.60
C THR A 12 -3.90 -6.55 -1.33
N THR A 13 -4.96 -5.89 -0.87
CA THR A 13 -6.19 -6.56 -0.38
C THR A 13 -7.45 -6.13 -1.11
N GLY A 14 -7.38 -5.12 -1.99
CA GLY A 14 -8.54 -4.54 -2.68
C GLY A 14 -9.47 -3.70 -1.78
N GLY A 15 -9.22 -3.64 -0.47
CA GLY A 15 -10.08 -2.92 0.46
C GLY A 15 -9.99 -1.40 0.30
N GLY A 16 -11.13 -0.73 0.08
CA GLY A 16 -11.22 0.72 -0.14
C GLY A 16 -11.81 1.51 1.05
N ILE A 17 -12.54 0.85 1.95
CA ILE A 17 -13.26 1.51 3.06
C ILE A 17 -12.30 2.29 3.97
N GLY A 18 -11.24 1.63 4.47
CA GLY A 18 -10.25 2.27 5.35
C GLY A 18 -9.55 3.46 4.69
N PRO A 19 -8.99 3.32 3.47
CA PRO A 19 -8.46 4.44 2.71
C PRO A 19 -9.46 5.56 2.46
N GLY A 20 -10.73 5.24 2.14
CA GLY A 20 -11.80 6.21 1.93
C GLY A 20 -12.05 7.06 3.19
N PHE A 21 -12.22 6.43 4.35
CA PHE A 21 -12.36 7.14 5.63
C PHE A 21 -11.13 7.98 5.98
N LYS A 22 -9.93 7.49 5.70
CA LYS A 22 -8.69 8.24 5.92
C LYS A 22 -8.63 9.49 5.05
N GLN A 23 -9.09 9.41 3.79
CA GLN A 23 -9.20 10.57 2.90
C GLN A 23 -10.20 11.59 3.45
N ILE A 24 -11.41 11.16 3.79
CA ILE A 24 -12.46 12.04 4.34
C ILE A 24 -11.94 12.73 5.60
N LYS A 25 -11.38 11.98 6.56
CA LYS A 25 -10.82 12.54 7.79
C LYS A 25 -9.76 13.61 7.51
N GLY A 26 -8.91 13.41 6.50
CA GLY A 26 -7.83 14.34 6.16
C GLY A 26 -8.29 15.65 5.52
N ILE A 27 -9.44 15.64 4.84
CA ILE A 27 -9.93 16.82 4.10
C ILE A 27 -11.18 17.46 4.71
N LEU A 28 -11.84 16.82 5.67
CA LEU A 28 -13.15 17.24 6.18
C LEU A 28 -13.18 18.70 6.64
N GLN A 29 -12.26 19.07 7.53
CA GLN A 29 -12.24 20.44 8.06
C GLN A 29 -11.92 21.50 7.00
N PRO A 30 -10.84 21.38 6.19
CA PRO A 30 -10.56 22.39 5.18
C PRO A 30 -11.64 22.44 4.09
N LEU A 31 -12.27 21.32 3.75
CA LEU A 31 -13.37 21.29 2.79
C LEU A 31 -14.62 21.96 3.35
N SER A 32 -15.00 21.68 4.60
CA SER A 32 -16.15 22.35 5.24
C SER A 32 -15.96 23.87 5.29
N LYS A 33 -14.76 24.36 5.59
CA LYS A 33 -14.45 25.78 5.56
C LYS A 33 -14.60 26.39 4.15
N ALA A 34 -14.09 25.69 3.13
CA ALA A 34 -14.21 26.14 1.75
C ALA A 34 -15.67 26.19 1.28
N ILE A 35 -16.49 25.20 1.68
CA ILE A 35 -17.94 25.21 1.39
C ILE A 35 -18.63 26.42 2.06
N SER A 36 -18.35 26.65 3.34
CA SER A 36 -18.96 27.79 4.08
C SER A 36 -18.54 29.15 3.53
N ALA A 37 -17.38 29.25 2.90
CA ALA A 37 -16.86 30.46 2.30
C ALA A 37 -17.17 30.61 0.80
N ASP A 38 -17.89 29.66 0.21
CA ASP A 38 -18.14 29.55 -1.25
C ASP A 38 -16.85 29.55 -2.11
N GLU A 39 -15.75 28.97 -1.56
CA GLU A 39 -14.44 28.93 -2.19
C GLU A 39 -14.16 27.56 -2.85
N LEU A 40 -15.03 27.12 -3.76
CA LEU A 40 -14.99 25.80 -4.38
C LEU A 40 -14.29 25.76 -5.75
N SER A 41 -13.42 26.74 -6.04
CA SER A 41 -12.62 26.71 -7.27
C SER A 41 -11.74 25.45 -7.36
N GLU A 42 -11.47 24.99 -8.58
CA GLU A 42 -10.56 23.86 -8.83
C GLU A 42 -9.21 24.04 -8.13
N LYS A 43 -8.65 25.23 -8.19
CA LYS A 43 -7.38 25.58 -7.55
C LYS A 43 -7.43 25.37 -6.04
N ASN A 44 -8.50 25.80 -5.38
CA ASN A 44 -8.65 25.67 -3.93
C ASN A 44 -8.91 24.23 -3.52
N LEU A 45 -9.79 23.51 -4.22
CA LEU A 45 -10.04 22.10 -4.00
C LEU A 45 -8.77 21.25 -4.17
N LYS A 46 -7.97 21.54 -5.19
CA LYS A 46 -6.67 20.88 -5.42
C LYS A 46 -5.68 21.16 -4.29
N LYS A 47 -5.63 22.37 -3.75
CA LYS A 47 -4.80 22.72 -2.58
C LYS A 47 -5.21 21.93 -1.33
N ILE A 48 -6.51 21.81 -1.07
CA ILE A 48 -7.07 21.07 0.06
C ILE A 48 -6.69 19.58 0.01
N THR A 49 -6.77 18.98 -1.17
CA THR A 49 -6.63 17.52 -1.32
C THR A 49 -5.19 17.06 -1.58
N SER A 50 -4.35 17.86 -2.25
CA SER A 50 -3.08 17.42 -2.84
C SER A 50 -2.09 16.84 -1.83
N LYS A 51 -1.84 17.53 -0.72
CA LYS A 51 -0.84 17.10 0.29
C LYS A 51 -1.20 15.75 0.90
N HIS A 52 -2.46 15.59 1.27
CA HIS A 52 -2.97 14.37 1.89
C HIS A 52 -2.98 13.20 0.89
N PHE A 53 -3.47 13.43 -0.31
CA PHE A 53 -3.54 12.42 -1.37
C PHE A 53 -2.16 11.97 -1.84
N GLN A 54 -1.19 12.87 -1.95
CA GLN A 54 0.19 12.52 -2.29
C GLN A 54 0.83 11.59 -1.25
N SER A 55 0.60 11.84 0.04
CA SER A 55 1.09 10.96 1.09
C SER A 55 0.48 9.56 0.98
N MET A 56 -0.85 9.47 0.85
CA MET A 56 -1.54 8.19 0.69
C MET A 56 -1.11 7.45 -0.57
N LYS A 57 -0.94 8.15 -1.70
CA LYS A 57 -0.49 7.58 -2.96
C LYS A 57 0.89 6.94 -2.82
N LYS A 58 1.83 7.59 -2.15
CA LYS A 58 3.18 7.03 -1.89
C LYS A 58 3.11 5.71 -1.12
N ASP A 59 2.24 5.61 -0.12
CA ASP A 59 2.06 4.38 0.66
C ASP A 59 1.45 3.27 -0.22
N GLN A 60 0.49 3.61 -1.08
CA GLN A 60 -0.10 2.66 -2.02
C GLN A 60 0.90 2.21 -3.10
N ASP A 61 1.74 3.10 -3.61
CA ASP A 61 2.76 2.75 -4.61
C ASP A 61 3.77 1.75 -4.01
N LYS A 62 4.17 1.92 -2.73
CA LYS A 62 5.00 0.95 -2.01
C LYS A 62 4.28 -0.40 -1.84
N ALA A 63 3.01 -0.38 -1.44
CA ALA A 63 2.22 -1.60 -1.28
C ALA A 63 2.02 -2.32 -2.62
N ARG A 64 1.78 -1.59 -3.71
CA ARG A 64 1.70 -2.13 -5.07
C ARG A 64 3.01 -2.77 -5.51
N MET A 65 4.13 -2.12 -5.22
CA MET A 65 5.45 -2.67 -5.48
C MET A 65 5.63 -4.01 -4.77
N LEU A 66 5.33 -4.09 -3.46
CA LEU A 66 5.42 -5.34 -2.71
C LEU A 66 4.51 -6.44 -3.29
N ARG A 67 3.26 -6.12 -3.65
CA ARG A 67 2.36 -7.07 -4.30
C ARG A 67 2.93 -7.60 -5.61
N ASN A 68 3.42 -6.71 -6.47
CA ASN A 68 3.96 -7.11 -7.77
C ASN A 68 5.18 -8.03 -7.62
N LEU A 69 6.02 -7.78 -6.60
CA LEU A 69 7.14 -8.64 -6.27
C LEU A 69 6.75 -10.06 -5.87
N LEU A 70 5.64 -10.18 -5.14
CA LEU A 70 5.23 -11.44 -4.52
C LEU A 70 4.27 -12.25 -5.41
N VAL A 71 3.51 -11.59 -6.28
CA VAL A 71 2.37 -12.24 -6.95
C VAL A 71 2.28 -11.98 -8.46
N SER A 72 2.44 -10.73 -8.93
CA SER A 72 1.98 -10.38 -10.28
C SER A 72 2.88 -10.85 -11.41
N ASP A 73 4.19 -10.94 -11.18
CA ASP A 73 5.19 -11.28 -12.21
C ASP A 73 5.89 -12.62 -11.88
N VAL A 74 5.17 -13.55 -11.24
CA VAL A 74 5.72 -14.78 -10.67
C VAL A 74 5.04 -15.97 -11.33
N GLU A 75 5.83 -16.97 -11.73
CA GLU A 75 5.30 -18.26 -12.21
C GLU A 75 4.67 -19.06 -11.06
N ASP A 76 3.69 -19.92 -11.37
CA ASP A 76 2.94 -20.70 -10.38
C ASP A 76 3.87 -21.48 -9.43
N LYS A 77 4.90 -22.13 -9.96
CA LYS A 77 5.90 -22.87 -9.15
C LYS A 77 6.69 -21.97 -8.16
N GLU A 78 6.90 -20.71 -8.52
CA GLU A 78 7.56 -19.74 -7.64
C GLU A 78 6.57 -19.20 -6.60
N LEU A 79 5.32 -19.05 -7.00
CA LEU A 79 4.22 -18.67 -6.11
C LEU A 79 3.98 -19.73 -5.02
N ASP A 80 3.98 -21.03 -5.37
CA ASP A 80 3.88 -22.12 -4.41
C ASP A 80 5.00 -22.06 -3.35
N LYS A 81 6.23 -21.80 -3.78
CA LYS A 81 7.36 -21.59 -2.85
C LYS A 81 7.18 -20.38 -1.94
N HIS A 82 6.52 -19.33 -2.43
CA HIS A 82 6.19 -18.17 -1.57
C HIS A 82 5.19 -18.59 -0.49
N PHE A 83 4.16 -19.35 -0.83
CA PHE A 83 3.20 -19.88 0.15
C PHE A 83 3.85 -20.82 1.15
N GLU A 84 4.71 -21.74 0.71
CA GLU A 84 5.51 -22.59 1.60
C GLU A 84 6.34 -21.77 2.60
N ASN A 85 6.98 -20.68 2.12
CA ASN A 85 7.74 -19.77 2.99
C ASN A 85 6.83 -19.02 3.98
N PHE A 86 5.62 -18.60 3.56
CA PHE A 86 4.65 -17.96 4.45
C PHE A 86 4.06 -18.95 5.49
N ALA A 87 3.96 -20.24 5.16
CA ALA A 87 3.47 -21.28 6.05
C ALA A 87 4.49 -21.71 7.12
N ARG A 88 5.72 -21.24 7.10
CA ARG A 88 6.74 -21.55 8.10
C ARG A 88 6.33 -21.03 9.48
N PRO A 89 6.54 -21.79 10.57
CA PRO A 89 6.18 -21.37 11.92
C PRO A 89 6.76 -20.03 12.35
N ASP A 90 8.04 -19.77 12.05
CA ASP A 90 8.71 -18.52 12.39
C ASP A 90 8.16 -17.30 11.61
N VAL A 91 7.63 -17.54 10.41
CA VAL A 91 6.98 -16.51 9.60
C VAL A 91 5.55 -16.24 10.07
N LEU A 92 4.81 -17.29 10.41
CA LEU A 92 3.45 -17.15 10.96
C LEU A 92 3.46 -16.43 12.31
N GLU A 93 4.43 -16.74 13.17
CA GLU A 93 4.63 -16.01 14.43
C GLU A 93 4.86 -14.51 14.18
N LEU A 94 5.76 -14.17 13.25
CA LEU A 94 6.02 -12.79 12.86
C LEU A 94 4.78 -12.09 12.28
N ILE A 95 4.00 -12.79 11.45
CA ILE A 95 2.75 -12.26 10.90
C ILE A 95 1.74 -11.96 12.02
N ASN A 96 1.62 -12.86 13.00
CA ASN A 96 0.71 -12.68 14.13
C ASN A 96 1.16 -11.56 15.07
N GLU A 97 2.48 -11.35 15.21
CA GLU A 97 3.04 -10.30 16.07
C GLU A 97 2.88 -8.90 15.50
N ILE A 98 3.22 -8.71 14.23
CA ILE A 98 3.32 -7.37 13.60
C ILE A 98 2.47 -7.19 12.35
N GLY A 99 1.72 -8.22 11.94
CA GLY A 99 0.88 -8.17 10.74
C GLY A 99 -0.28 -7.21 10.93
N ASP A 100 -0.37 -6.20 10.06
CA ASP A 100 -1.46 -5.25 10.00
C ASP A 100 -1.93 -5.13 8.54
N ILE A 101 -3.17 -5.56 8.29
CA ILE A 101 -3.77 -5.50 6.95
C ILE A 101 -3.91 -4.06 6.43
N GLU A 102 -3.95 -3.08 7.34
CA GLU A 102 -3.98 -1.66 6.98
C GLU A 102 -2.58 -1.10 6.70
N LYS A 103 -1.53 -1.75 7.23
CA LYS A 103 -0.13 -1.29 7.11
C LYS A 103 0.81 -2.44 6.73
N PRO A 104 0.73 -2.98 5.50
CA PRO A 104 1.52 -4.15 5.10
C PRO A 104 3.04 -3.89 5.00
N VAL A 105 3.47 -2.64 4.89
CA VAL A 105 4.88 -2.29 4.68
C VAL A 105 5.79 -2.70 5.85
N PRO A 106 5.45 -2.47 7.14
CA PRO A 106 6.26 -2.93 8.25
C PRO A 106 6.48 -4.44 8.26
N LEU A 107 5.43 -5.23 8.03
CA LEU A 107 5.54 -6.69 7.91
C LEU A 107 6.45 -7.08 6.74
N GLY A 108 6.27 -6.47 5.56
CA GLY A 108 7.12 -6.74 4.39
C GLY A 108 8.60 -6.50 4.67
N LEU A 109 8.94 -5.39 5.34
CA LEU A 109 10.32 -5.08 5.73
C LEU A 109 10.87 -6.07 6.78
N ALA A 110 10.06 -6.50 7.73
CA ALA A 110 10.47 -7.49 8.73
C ALA A 110 10.71 -8.87 8.10
N LEU A 111 9.86 -9.31 7.17
CA LEU A 111 10.05 -10.52 6.39
C LEU A 111 11.36 -10.49 5.58
N LEU A 112 11.66 -9.38 4.92
CA LEU A 112 12.92 -9.20 4.20
C LEU A 112 14.15 -9.28 5.13
N LYS A 113 14.04 -8.81 6.35
CA LYS A 113 15.14 -8.90 7.33
C LYS A 113 15.32 -10.28 7.91
N LYS A 114 14.23 -10.94 8.33
CA LYS A 114 14.26 -12.20 9.08
C LYS A 114 14.31 -13.45 8.19
N VAL A 115 13.75 -13.40 6.97
CA VAL A 115 13.59 -14.59 6.12
C VAL A 115 14.49 -14.50 4.88
N PRO A 116 15.56 -15.32 4.79
CA PRO A 116 16.52 -15.26 3.67
C PRO A 116 15.89 -15.47 2.28
N ALA A 117 14.83 -16.28 2.18
CA ALA A 117 14.12 -16.51 0.93
C ALA A 117 13.52 -15.21 0.36
N PHE A 118 12.96 -14.34 1.22
CA PHE A 118 12.41 -13.05 0.79
C PHE A 118 13.48 -12.02 0.43
N ARG A 119 14.71 -12.13 1.00
CA ARG A 119 15.85 -11.30 0.56
C ARG A 119 16.25 -11.57 -0.88
N LYS A 120 16.31 -12.86 -1.27
CA LYS A 120 16.58 -13.24 -2.67
C LYS A 120 15.53 -12.69 -3.62
N LEU A 121 14.27 -12.72 -3.20
CA LEU A 121 13.16 -12.16 -3.95
C LEU A 121 13.31 -10.63 -4.12
N ALA A 122 13.65 -9.90 -3.06
CA ALA A 122 13.86 -8.45 -3.12
C ALA A 122 15.05 -8.07 -4.02
N LEU A 123 16.13 -8.84 -4.00
CA LEU A 123 17.28 -8.64 -4.91
C LEU A 123 16.88 -8.85 -6.37
N LYS A 124 16.17 -9.95 -6.68
CA LYS A 124 15.63 -10.24 -8.02
C LYS A 124 14.71 -9.13 -8.53
N ALA A 125 13.96 -8.51 -7.64
CA ALA A 125 13.07 -7.41 -7.94
C ALA A 125 13.80 -6.08 -8.15
N GLY A 126 14.81 -5.79 -7.34
CA GLY A 126 15.68 -4.62 -7.51
C GLY A 126 16.37 -4.62 -8.88
N THR A 127 16.85 -5.78 -9.32
CA THR A 127 17.43 -5.90 -10.67
C THR A 127 16.39 -5.68 -11.77
N ARG A 128 15.15 -6.22 -11.65
CA ARG A 128 14.09 -5.98 -12.63
C ARG A 128 13.64 -4.50 -12.72
N LEU A 129 13.75 -3.73 -11.64
CA LEU A 129 13.44 -2.30 -11.63
C LEU A 129 14.54 -1.43 -12.23
N LEU A 130 15.80 -1.88 -12.17
CA LEU A 130 16.94 -1.15 -12.74
C LEU A 130 17.09 -1.36 -14.25
N PHE A 131 16.45 -2.39 -14.82
CA PHE A 131 16.54 -2.74 -16.24
C PHE A 131 15.20 -2.55 -17.01
N ARG A 132 14.23 -1.83 -16.42
CA ARG A 132 13.03 -1.30 -17.07
C ARG A 132 13.12 0.22 -17.23
#